data_d7b3d5eb1882fff198b4ab93404b5dda
#
_entry.id   d7b3d5eb1882fff198b4ab93404b5dda
#
_cell.length_a   1.000
_cell.length_b   1.000
_cell.length_c   1.000
_cell.angle_alpha   90.00
_cell.angle_beta   90.00
_cell.angle_gamma   90.00
#
_symmetry.space_group_name_H-M   'P 1'
#
loop_
_entity.id
_entity.type
_entity.pdbx_description
1 polymer ?
#
loop_
_entity_poly.entity_id
_entity_poly.type
_entity_poly.pdbx_seq_one_letter_code
_entity_poly.pdbx_strand_id
1 'polypeptide(L)'
;MVGGEYKIMRYVIIGGGPAGATAALEIRQFDVKGEITLISNENYQFYKRSKIINLVSASCSEEDLFLKGRKLYEENNITFIKNHVEKVIPEKQHILLKNGATIQYDYLLIASGGSPIILPWKGVNLEGIHTLYNLDDAKKVAEKVCNAERVVIVGGGAIAMKAIKNFKKIGLEITIIEKSSHLWPIGFDRKVSRIVEKKIKEKGIHIYLEEEVVEFKGENKKLSSVVLKSGHEISTDIAVITIGMKPNIDFLVDSGVKIEKGIFVDSHMRTNIPNIYAAGDVAQIYDPLYNMPILHPTWGNAKKQGKIAAKNMTGSNVQYGGTIPIQSIKIFGFEAIAVGITHSKKNYDEISWVSFEKELCRKFILKDDYLVGALILGKKINKEMLKPTLKMAIFEKTNVNHSKHLLLEENIDFDKIFLNNIIV
;
A
#
# COMPACT_ATOMS: atom_id res chain seq x y z
N MET A 1 8.96 -52.40 -3.11
CA MET A 1 8.46 -51.00 -3.00
C MET A 1 8.95 -50.50 -1.66
N VAL A 2 10.03 -49.71 -1.71
CA VAL A 2 10.62 -49.12 -0.48
C VAL A 2 9.73 -47.90 -0.17
N GLY A 3 8.98 -47.96 0.93
CA GLY A 3 8.21 -46.86 1.46
C GLY A 3 9.16 -45.74 1.92
N GLY A 4 9.46 -44.81 1.07
CA GLY A 4 10.15 -43.60 1.51
C GLY A 4 9.24 -42.87 2.51
N GLU A 5 9.74 -42.62 3.70
CA GLU A 5 9.07 -41.77 4.67
C GLU A 5 8.79 -40.40 4.02
N TYR A 6 7.53 -40.06 3.90
CA TYR A 6 7.09 -38.78 3.33
C TYR A 6 7.50 -37.70 4.32
N LYS A 7 8.58 -36.98 4.04
CA LYS A 7 9.01 -35.86 4.88
C LYS A 7 7.91 -34.78 4.88
N ILE A 8 7.34 -34.50 6.02
CA ILE A 8 6.41 -33.37 6.20
C ILE A 8 7.21 -32.08 6.12
N MET A 9 6.85 -31.21 5.17
CA MET A 9 7.53 -29.93 4.97
C MET A 9 7.04 -28.89 5.96
N ARG A 10 7.95 -28.11 6.51
CA ARG A 10 7.67 -27.02 7.46
C ARG A 10 7.78 -25.68 6.75
N TYR A 11 6.65 -25.03 6.56
CA TYR A 11 6.53 -23.72 5.98
C TYR A 11 6.36 -22.66 7.07
N VAL A 12 7.30 -21.75 7.18
CA VAL A 12 7.22 -20.64 8.13
C VAL A 12 7.02 -19.34 7.37
N ILE A 13 6.06 -18.54 7.82
CA ILE A 13 5.66 -17.26 7.20
C ILE A 13 5.76 -16.17 8.25
N ILE A 14 6.55 -15.13 7.98
CA ILE A 14 6.69 -13.95 8.82
C ILE A 14 5.77 -12.84 8.28
N GLY A 15 4.69 -12.56 8.99
CA GLY A 15 3.73 -11.50 8.66
C GLY A 15 2.36 -12.02 8.22
N GLY A 16 1.30 -11.60 8.94
CA GLY A 16 -0.11 -11.95 8.70
C GLY A 16 -0.85 -11.01 7.72
N GLY A 17 -0.12 -10.15 7.01
CA GLY A 17 -0.69 -9.24 6.01
C GLY A 17 -1.13 -9.93 4.71
N PRO A 18 -1.51 -9.15 3.67
CA PRO A 18 -2.07 -9.71 2.43
C PRO A 18 -1.15 -10.71 1.72
N ALA A 19 0.17 -10.51 1.77
CA ALA A 19 1.13 -11.45 1.17
C ALA A 19 1.19 -12.76 1.95
N GLY A 20 1.47 -12.71 3.27
CA GLY A 20 1.65 -13.89 4.09
C GLY A 20 0.38 -14.71 4.27
N ALA A 21 -0.77 -14.06 4.55
CA ALA A 21 -2.04 -14.76 4.66
C ALA A 21 -2.47 -15.44 3.35
N THR A 22 -2.26 -14.77 2.20
CA THR A 22 -2.52 -15.40 0.90
C THR A 22 -1.59 -16.58 0.65
N ALA A 23 -0.30 -16.44 1.00
CA ALA A 23 0.67 -17.52 0.84
C ALA A 23 0.32 -18.73 1.71
N ALA A 24 -0.04 -18.54 2.98
CA ALA A 24 -0.42 -19.62 3.87
C ALA A 24 -1.61 -20.44 3.32
N LEU A 25 -2.64 -19.73 2.84
CA LEU A 25 -3.81 -20.37 2.23
C LEU A 25 -3.47 -21.09 0.91
N GLU A 26 -2.61 -20.51 0.08
CA GLU A 26 -2.18 -21.13 -1.19
C GLU A 26 -1.29 -22.36 -0.92
N ILE A 27 -0.36 -22.31 0.02
CA ILE A 27 0.45 -23.48 0.41
C ILE A 27 -0.47 -24.64 0.81
N ARG A 28 -1.48 -24.40 1.64
CA ARG A 28 -2.42 -25.44 2.07
C ARG A 28 -3.17 -26.10 0.92
N GLN A 29 -3.42 -25.38 -0.18
CA GLN A 29 -4.05 -25.95 -1.38
C GLN A 29 -3.12 -26.90 -2.14
N PHE A 30 -1.81 -26.65 -2.13
CA PHE A 30 -0.82 -27.47 -2.85
C PHE A 30 -0.17 -28.53 -1.98
N ASP A 31 -0.03 -28.27 -0.67
CA ASP A 31 0.49 -29.22 0.32
C ASP A 31 -0.50 -29.35 1.49
N VAL A 32 -1.36 -30.36 1.39
CA VAL A 32 -2.40 -30.64 2.38
C VAL A 32 -1.81 -31.11 3.72
N LYS A 33 -0.62 -31.77 3.70
CA LYS A 33 0.02 -32.35 4.88
C LYS A 33 1.10 -31.47 5.51
N GLY A 34 1.62 -30.49 4.79
CA GLY A 34 2.67 -29.60 5.26
C GLY A 34 2.29 -28.86 6.54
N GLU A 35 3.24 -28.66 7.41
CA GLU A 35 3.09 -27.82 8.60
C GLU A 35 3.26 -26.37 8.23
N ILE A 36 2.23 -25.54 8.46
CA ILE A 36 2.24 -24.12 8.13
C ILE A 36 2.17 -23.32 9.41
N THR A 37 3.22 -22.53 9.69
CA THR A 37 3.27 -21.61 10.83
C THR A 37 3.32 -20.17 10.32
N LEU A 38 2.33 -19.37 10.70
CA LEU A 38 2.26 -17.94 10.39
C LEU A 38 2.50 -17.13 11.66
N ILE A 39 3.51 -16.26 11.64
CA ILE A 39 3.90 -15.44 12.80
C ILE A 39 3.56 -13.98 12.48
N SER A 40 2.88 -13.32 13.40
CA SER A 40 2.52 -11.90 13.26
C SER A 40 2.66 -11.18 14.61
N ASN A 41 3.07 -9.92 14.55
CA ASN A 41 3.04 -9.02 15.71
C ASN A 41 1.63 -8.47 15.99
N GLU A 42 0.73 -8.52 15.00
CA GLU A 42 -0.69 -8.19 15.16
C GLU A 42 -1.47 -9.45 15.59
N ASN A 43 -2.42 -9.30 16.52
CA ASN A 43 -3.24 -10.42 17.01
C ASN A 43 -4.57 -10.54 16.23
N TYR A 44 -4.49 -10.51 14.91
CA TYR A 44 -5.67 -10.52 14.07
C TYR A 44 -5.56 -11.56 12.96
N GLN A 45 -6.72 -12.12 12.60
CA GLN A 45 -6.89 -12.86 11.37
C GLN A 45 -6.76 -11.94 10.15
N PHE A 46 -6.69 -12.50 8.95
CA PHE A 46 -6.55 -11.73 7.72
C PHE A 46 -7.68 -10.73 7.51
N TYR A 47 -7.37 -9.44 7.57
CA TYR A 47 -8.32 -8.35 7.46
C TYR A 47 -7.99 -7.36 6.32
N LYS A 48 -9.01 -6.60 5.89
CA LYS A 48 -8.91 -5.57 4.82
C LYS A 48 -8.26 -4.29 5.34
N ARG A 49 -6.90 -4.28 5.46
CA ARG A 49 -6.13 -3.12 5.93
C ARG A 49 -6.50 -1.82 5.22
N SER A 50 -6.82 -1.87 3.92
CA SER A 50 -7.23 -0.68 3.15
C SER A 50 -8.56 -0.04 3.58
N LYS A 51 -9.35 -0.72 4.43
CA LYS A 51 -10.66 -0.28 4.93
C LYS A 51 -10.67 0.13 6.40
N ILE A 52 -9.55 0.00 7.13
CA ILE A 52 -9.49 0.31 8.58
C ILE A 52 -9.95 1.73 8.91
N ILE A 53 -9.72 2.69 8.01
CA ILE A 53 -10.17 4.08 8.20
C ILE A 53 -11.68 4.20 8.34
N ASN A 54 -12.45 3.24 7.83
CA ASN A 54 -13.91 3.26 7.94
C ASN A 54 -14.39 2.99 9.38
N LEU A 55 -13.56 2.35 10.22
CA LEU A 55 -13.83 2.22 11.67
C LEU A 55 -13.87 3.58 12.34
N VAL A 56 -12.96 4.48 11.98
CA VAL A 56 -12.84 5.80 12.58
C VAL A 56 -14.14 6.61 12.46
N SER A 57 -14.87 6.43 11.38
CA SER A 57 -16.15 7.10 11.14
C SER A 57 -17.38 6.21 11.39
N ALA A 58 -17.21 5.09 12.07
CA ALA A 58 -18.26 4.08 12.28
C ALA A 58 -19.00 3.69 10.98
N SER A 59 -18.29 3.73 9.84
CA SER A 59 -18.83 3.36 8.52
C SER A 59 -18.77 1.85 8.25
N CYS A 60 -18.13 1.10 9.12
CA CYS A 60 -18.13 -0.36 9.19
C CYS A 60 -17.84 -0.81 10.63
N SER A 61 -18.20 -2.04 10.95
CA SER A 61 -17.79 -2.72 12.17
C SER A 61 -16.38 -3.34 12.00
N GLU A 62 -15.78 -3.79 13.10
CA GLU A 62 -14.53 -4.55 13.05
C GLU A 62 -14.70 -5.86 12.28
N GLU A 63 -15.83 -6.54 12.45
CA GLU A 63 -16.16 -7.81 11.77
C GLU A 63 -16.18 -7.67 10.24
N ASP A 64 -16.65 -6.54 9.71
CA ASP A 64 -16.67 -6.27 8.27
C ASP A 64 -15.27 -6.20 7.63
N LEU A 65 -14.24 -6.04 8.46
CA LEU A 65 -12.86 -5.99 8.00
C LEU A 65 -12.29 -7.38 7.74
N PHE A 66 -12.71 -8.42 8.49
CA PHE A 66 -12.18 -9.77 8.31
C PHE A 66 -12.66 -10.38 6.99
N LEU A 67 -11.74 -11.01 6.25
CA LEU A 67 -12.02 -11.48 4.90
C LEU A 67 -12.77 -12.82 4.86
N LYS A 68 -12.56 -13.68 5.86
CA LYS A 68 -13.15 -15.02 5.94
C LYS A 68 -13.47 -15.40 7.40
N GLY A 69 -13.86 -14.40 8.20
CA GLY A 69 -14.15 -14.64 9.62
C GLY A 69 -12.92 -14.72 10.50
N ARG A 70 -13.14 -14.98 11.79
CA ARG A 70 -12.09 -15.00 12.83
C ARG A 70 -11.40 -16.37 13.00
N LYS A 71 -11.84 -17.42 12.28
CA LYS A 71 -11.28 -18.77 12.36
C LYS A 71 -10.53 -19.21 11.12
N LEU A 72 -10.19 -18.26 10.24
CA LEU A 72 -9.57 -18.55 8.95
C LEU A 72 -8.35 -19.47 9.03
N TYR A 73 -7.45 -19.22 9.97
CA TYR A 73 -6.22 -20.00 10.08
C TYR A 73 -6.49 -21.37 10.70
N GLU A 74 -7.32 -21.44 11.72
CA GLU A 74 -7.74 -22.69 12.37
C GLU A 74 -8.43 -23.64 11.37
N GLU A 75 -9.41 -23.14 10.62
CA GLU A 75 -10.16 -23.90 9.60
C GLU A 75 -9.28 -24.42 8.45
N ASN A 76 -8.11 -23.83 8.26
CA ASN A 76 -7.15 -24.25 7.24
C ASN A 76 -5.92 -24.96 7.84
N ASN A 77 -5.95 -25.40 9.09
CA ASN A 77 -4.84 -26.04 9.79
C ASN A 77 -3.53 -25.23 9.67
N ILE A 78 -3.60 -23.92 9.88
CA ILE A 78 -2.48 -22.99 9.91
C ILE A 78 -2.24 -22.60 11.36
N THR A 79 -1.06 -22.91 11.90
CA THR A 79 -0.65 -22.49 13.23
C THR A 79 -0.36 -21.00 13.22
N PHE A 80 -1.16 -20.22 13.94
CA PHE A 80 -0.97 -18.78 14.07
C PHE A 80 -0.27 -18.46 15.40
N ILE A 81 0.86 -17.76 15.34
CA ILE A 81 1.63 -17.34 16.49
C ILE A 81 1.70 -15.82 16.54
N LYS A 82 1.08 -15.23 17.59
CA LYS A 82 1.28 -13.81 17.90
C LYS A 82 2.65 -13.64 18.55
N ASN A 83 3.64 -13.22 17.79
CA ASN A 83 4.97 -12.88 18.31
C ASN A 83 5.71 -11.96 17.32
N HIS A 84 6.85 -11.43 17.75
CA HIS A 84 7.77 -10.68 16.91
C HIS A 84 8.98 -11.57 16.59
N VAL A 85 9.37 -11.60 15.30
CA VAL A 85 10.60 -12.26 14.88
C VAL A 85 11.77 -11.31 15.11
N GLU A 86 12.75 -11.74 15.88
CA GLU A 86 13.91 -10.95 16.26
C GLU A 86 15.10 -11.19 15.34
N LYS A 87 15.25 -12.44 14.84
CA LYS A 87 16.37 -12.80 13.96
C LYS A 87 16.01 -13.97 13.05
N VAL A 88 16.57 -13.95 11.83
CA VAL A 88 16.59 -15.11 10.91
C VAL A 88 18.00 -15.66 10.90
N ILE A 89 18.15 -16.98 11.05
CA ILE A 89 19.41 -17.73 11.11
C ILE A 89 19.42 -18.76 9.98
N PRO A 90 19.76 -18.38 8.74
CA PRO A 90 19.59 -19.24 7.56
C PRO A 90 20.43 -20.52 7.60
N GLU A 91 21.65 -20.46 8.10
CA GLU A 91 22.56 -21.60 8.18
C GLU A 91 22.06 -22.72 9.10
N LYS A 92 21.16 -22.38 10.06
CA LYS A 92 20.49 -23.34 10.93
C LYS A 92 19.04 -23.61 10.50
N GLN A 93 18.54 -22.92 9.49
CA GLN A 93 17.13 -22.93 9.08
C GLN A 93 16.18 -22.63 10.25
N HIS A 94 16.52 -21.64 11.08
CA HIS A 94 15.75 -21.23 12.24
C HIS A 94 15.40 -19.74 12.18
N ILE A 95 14.30 -19.39 12.84
CA ILE A 95 14.01 -18.03 13.26
C ILE A 95 14.00 -17.94 14.78
N LEU A 96 14.44 -16.81 15.33
CA LEU A 96 14.38 -16.50 16.76
C LEU A 96 13.22 -15.52 17.00
N LEU A 97 12.37 -15.83 17.96
CA LEU A 97 11.27 -14.99 18.40
C LEU A 97 11.68 -14.15 19.60
N LYS A 98 11.02 -13.00 19.80
CA LYS A 98 11.28 -12.06 20.90
C LYS A 98 11.17 -12.70 22.30
N ASN A 99 10.38 -13.77 22.46
CA ASN A 99 10.27 -14.49 23.71
C ASN A 99 11.38 -15.57 23.91
N GLY A 100 12.40 -15.61 23.04
CA GLY A 100 13.51 -16.56 23.08
C GLY A 100 13.22 -17.91 22.41
N ALA A 101 12.01 -18.19 21.99
CA ALA A 101 11.69 -19.44 21.28
C ALA A 101 12.28 -19.43 19.87
N THR A 102 12.67 -20.63 19.39
CA THR A 102 13.14 -20.83 18.02
C THR A 102 12.16 -21.68 17.24
N ILE A 103 11.98 -21.37 15.95
CA ILE A 103 11.14 -22.15 15.05
C ILE A 103 11.97 -22.59 13.85
N GLN A 104 11.98 -23.88 13.59
CA GLN A 104 12.63 -24.47 12.42
C GLN A 104 11.75 -24.37 11.18
N TYR A 105 12.39 -24.21 10.01
CA TYR A 105 11.70 -24.22 8.73
C TYR A 105 12.46 -25.02 7.67
N ASP A 106 11.72 -25.59 6.73
CA ASP A 106 12.27 -26.08 5.46
C ASP A 106 12.16 -25.01 4.39
N TYR A 107 11.07 -24.20 4.42
CA TYR A 107 10.86 -23.01 3.61
C TYR A 107 10.41 -21.84 4.47
N LEU A 108 11.00 -20.67 4.22
CA LEU A 108 10.68 -19.40 4.90
C LEU A 108 10.14 -18.37 3.91
N LEU A 109 9.00 -17.78 4.21
CA LEU A 109 8.49 -16.60 3.51
C LEU A 109 8.59 -15.36 4.42
N ILE A 110 9.32 -14.35 3.99
CA ILE A 110 9.38 -13.04 4.64
C ILE A 110 8.32 -12.15 4.00
N ALA A 111 7.22 -11.94 4.72
CA ALA A 111 6.08 -11.10 4.34
C ALA A 111 5.80 -10.05 5.43
N SER A 112 6.86 -9.55 6.06
CA SER A 112 6.85 -8.66 7.23
C SER A 112 6.26 -7.27 6.96
N GLY A 113 6.03 -6.92 5.68
CA GLY A 113 5.44 -5.66 5.29
C GLY A 113 6.28 -4.44 5.68
N GLY A 114 5.65 -3.42 6.22
CA GLY A 114 6.33 -2.20 6.65
C GLY A 114 5.71 -1.60 7.90
N SER A 115 6.34 -0.54 8.38
CA SER A 115 5.88 0.27 9.50
C SER A 115 5.78 1.74 9.10
N PRO A 116 4.85 2.52 9.69
CA PRO A 116 4.77 3.95 9.44
C PRO A 116 6.08 4.66 9.73
N ILE A 117 6.43 5.63 8.90
CA ILE A 117 7.54 6.52 9.18
C ILE A 117 7.07 7.53 10.22
N ILE A 118 7.80 7.63 11.33
CA ILE A 118 7.67 8.65 12.37
C ILE A 118 9.03 9.31 12.50
N LEU A 119 9.08 10.62 12.28
CA LEU A 119 10.30 11.39 12.47
C LEU A 119 10.47 11.76 13.94
N PRO A 120 11.69 12.00 14.42
CA PRO A 120 11.96 12.31 15.82
C PRO A 120 11.62 13.77 16.17
N TRP A 121 10.38 14.18 15.88
CA TRP A 121 9.91 15.51 16.24
C TRP A 121 9.85 15.70 17.75
N LYS A 122 10.16 16.91 18.20
CA LYS A 122 9.92 17.26 19.60
C LYS A 122 8.43 17.08 19.92
N GLY A 123 8.13 16.41 21.03
CA GLY A 123 6.75 16.12 21.45
C GLY A 123 6.04 14.98 20.72
N VAL A 124 6.69 14.22 19.85
CA VAL A 124 6.05 13.14 19.06
C VAL A 124 5.41 12.02 19.90
N ASN A 125 5.78 11.90 21.17
CA ASN A 125 5.24 10.90 22.11
C ASN A 125 4.06 11.43 22.95
N LEU A 126 3.54 12.61 22.67
CA LEU A 126 2.34 13.13 23.34
C LEU A 126 1.12 12.28 23.02
N GLU A 127 0.21 12.18 23.97
CA GLU A 127 -1.10 11.56 23.77
C GLU A 127 -1.91 12.37 22.76
N GLY A 128 -2.56 11.73 21.81
CA GLY A 128 -3.28 12.36 20.70
C GLY A 128 -2.52 12.29 19.37
N ILE A 129 -1.27 11.80 19.36
CA ILE A 129 -0.51 11.58 18.13
C ILE A 129 -0.61 10.11 17.73
N HIS A 130 -1.04 9.86 16.50
CA HIS A 130 -1.32 8.54 16.00
C HIS A 130 -0.76 8.33 14.59
N THR A 131 -0.57 7.08 14.24
CA THR A 131 -0.47 6.62 12.84
C THR A 131 -1.81 6.02 12.41
N LEU A 132 -1.94 5.66 11.14
CA LEU A 132 -3.12 4.99 10.60
C LEU A 132 -2.68 3.91 9.62
N TYR A 133 -2.08 2.85 10.14
CA TYR A 133 -1.45 1.80 9.35
C TYR A 133 -2.07 0.42 9.60
N ASN A 134 -2.36 0.07 10.83
CA ASN A 134 -2.92 -1.21 11.24
C ASN A 134 -4.26 -1.05 11.97
N LEU A 135 -4.87 -2.18 12.36
CA LEU A 135 -6.17 -2.19 13.01
C LEU A 135 -6.15 -1.55 14.40
N ASP A 136 -5.06 -1.75 15.16
CA ASP A 136 -4.90 -1.12 16.48
C ASP A 136 -4.79 0.41 16.36
N ASP A 137 -4.10 0.89 15.34
CA ASP A 137 -4.04 2.34 15.05
C ASP A 137 -5.45 2.90 14.81
N ALA A 138 -6.23 2.23 13.96
CA ALA A 138 -7.57 2.68 13.63
C ALA A 138 -8.50 2.68 14.84
N LYS A 139 -8.37 1.68 15.73
CA LYS A 139 -9.12 1.63 17.01
C LYS A 139 -8.76 2.80 17.91
N LYS A 140 -7.46 3.07 18.11
CA LYS A 140 -6.99 4.19 18.92
C LYS A 140 -7.49 5.54 18.38
N VAL A 141 -7.42 5.73 17.06
CA VAL A 141 -7.96 6.93 16.43
C VAL A 141 -9.48 7.02 16.62
N ALA A 142 -10.22 5.91 16.43
CA ALA A 142 -11.67 5.87 16.61
C ALA A 142 -12.12 6.23 18.03
N GLU A 143 -11.37 5.80 19.06
CA GLU A 143 -11.62 6.20 20.46
C GLU A 143 -11.39 7.68 20.68
N LYS A 144 -10.33 8.24 20.12
CA LYS A 144 -9.95 9.63 20.35
C LYS A 144 -10.82 10.64 19.63
N VAL A 145 -11.28 10.33 18.41
CA VAL A 145 -12.13 11.24 17.61
C VAL A 145 -13.49 11.53 18.26
N CYS A 146 -13.96 10.66 19.18
CA CYS A 146 -15.23 10.89 19.89
C CYS A 146 -15.23 12.15 20.77
N ASN A 147 -14.05 12.59 21.23
CA ASN A 147 -13.89 13.75 22.12
C ASN A 147 -13.01 14.84 21.48
N ALA A 148 -12.82 14.80 20.17
CA ALA A 148 -12.00 15.76 19.45
C ALA A 148 -12.85 16.65 18.57
N GLU A 149 -12.43 17.88 18.39
CA GLU A 149 -13.02 18.85 17.47
C GLU A 149 -12.11 19.06 16.25
N ARG A 150 -10.78 18.96 16.44
CA ARG A 150 -9.77 19.32 15.45
C ARG A 150 -8.79 18.20 15.23
N VAL A 151 -8.48 17.94 13.96
CA VAL A 151 -7.46 16.96 13.55
C VAL A 151 -6.47 17.57 12.58
N VAL A 152 -5.19 17.39 12.86
CA VAL A 152 -4.10 17.66 11.92
C VAL A 152 -3.67 16.35 11.25
N ILE A 153 -3.59 16.32 9.93
CA ILE A 153 -3.05 15.22 9.15
C ILE A 153 -1.68 15.64 8.62
N VAL A 154 -0.64 14.94 9.05
CA VAL A 154 0.74 15.18 8.61
C VAL A 154 1.04 14.27 7.42
N GLY A 155 1.19 14.88 6.23
CA GLY A 155 1.34 14.22 4.93
C GLY A 155 0.05 14.19 4.13
N GLY A 156 0.10 14.68 2.88
CA GLY A 156 -1.03 14.79 1.94
C GLY A 156 -1.16 13.63 0.96
N GLY A 157 -0.68 12.42 1.32
CA GLY A 157 -0.68 11.23 0.47
C GLY A 157 -2.02 10.52 0.35
N ALA A 158 -2.02 9.33 -0.27
CA ALA A 158 -3.23 8.53 -0.51
C ALA A 158 -4.01 8.16 0.77
N ILE A 159 -3.32 7.97 1.90
CA ILE A 159 -3.96 7.68 3.19
C ILE A 159 -4.68 8.92 3.70
N ALA A 160 -4.04 10.09 3.66
CA ALA A 160 -4.64 11.36 4.01
C ALA A 160 -5.92 11.61 3.20
N MET A 161 -5.87 11.39 1.88
CA MET A 161 -7.02 11.56 0.98
C MET A 161 -8.22 10.67 1.36
N LYS A 162 -7.98 9.50 1.90
CA LYS A 162 -9.04 8.63 2.44
C LYS A 162 -9.51 9.10 3.82
N ALA A 163 -8.59 9.56 4.66
CA ALA A 163 -8.87 9.98 6.03
C ALA A 163 -9.76 11.22 6.10
N ILE A 164 -9.50 12.24 5.28
CA ILE A 164 -10.28 13.49 5.27
C ILE A 164 -11.78 13.26 5.07
N LYS A 165 -12.15 12.31 4.23
CA LYS A 165 -13.56 11.97 4.01
C LYS A 165 -14.22 11.42 5.27
N ASN A 166 -13.52 10.56 6.00
CA ASN A 166 -14.02 9.93 7.21
C ASN A 166 -14.05 10.92 8.38
N PHE A 167 -13.02 11.72 8.57
CA PHE A 167 -12.99 12.77 9.59
C PHE A 167 -14.05 13.85 9.34
N LYS A 168 -14.26 14.26 8.08
CA LYS A 168 -15.32 15.22 7.75
C LYS A 168 -16.71 14.68 8.02
N LYS A 169 -16.93 13.36 7.81
CA LYS A 169 -18.21 12.69 8.09
C LYS A 169 -18.62 12.78 9.56
N ILE A 170 -17.65 12.77 10.47
CA ILE A 170 -17.86 12.86 11.93
C ILE A 170 -17.71 14.30 12.47
N GLY A 171 -17.62 15.30 11.59
CA GLY A 171 -17.72 16.71 11.93
C GLY A 171 -16.42 17.39 12.34
N LEU A 172 -15.25 16.72 12.26
CA LEU A 172 -14.00 17.34 12.66
C LEU A 172 -13.59 18.51 11.74
N GLU A 173 -12.98 19.52 12.33
CA GLU A 173 -12.17 20.51 11.63
C GLU A 173 -10.84 19.87 11.23
N ILE A 174 -10.48 19.98 9.95
CA ILE A 174 -9.35 19.24 9.40
C ILE A 174 -8.30 20.19 8.85
N THR A 175 -7.05 19.97 9.24
CA THR A 175 -5.89 20.63 8.63
C THR A 175 -4.95 19.59 8.06
N ILE A 176 -4.50 19.78 6.82
CA ILE A 176 -3.50 18.95 6.15
C ILE A 176 -2.20 19.73 6.05
N ILE A 177 -1.09 19.11 6.45
CA ILE A 177 0.26 19.64 6.31
C ILE A 177 1.02 18.74 5.34
N GLU A 178 1.48 19.30 4.22
CA GLU A 178 2.20 18.57 3.17
C GLU A 178 3.50 19.30 2.82
N LYS A 179 4.61 18.57 2.86
CA LYS A 179 5.95 19.08 2.52
C LYS A 179 6.09 19.43 1.05
N SER A 180 5.40 18.71 0.18
CA SER A 180 5.46 18.92 -1.27
C SER A 180 4.62 20.13 -1.68
N SER A 181 4.89 20.64 -2.90
CA SER A 181 4.17 21.77 -3.47
C SER A 181 2.70 21.47 -3.86
N HIS A 182 2.24 20.23 -3.67
CA HIS A 182 0.88 19.78 -3.99
C HIS A 182 0.53 18.48 -3.27
N LEU A 183 -0.78 18.20 -3.15
CA LEU A 183 -1.27 16.97 -2.52
C LEU A 183 -1.01 15.75 -3.40
N TRP A 184 -0.75 14.64 -2.74
CA TRP A 184 -0.51 13.31 -3.32
C TRP A 184 0.50 13.30 -4.49
N PRO A 185 1.74 13.74 -4.26
CA PRO A 185 2.74 13.93 -5.31
C PRO A 185 3.14 12.65 -6.06
N ILE A 186 2.84 11.47 -5.53
CA ILE A 186 3.05 10.19 -6.23
C ILE A 186 1.95 9.91 -7.26
N GLY A 187 0.72 10.37 -7.01
CA GLY A 187 -0.45 10.10 -7.86
C GLY A 187 -0.83 11.24 -8.76
N PHE A 188 -0.63 12.49 -8.31
CA PHE A 188 -1.01 13.70 -9.04
C PHE A 188 0.20 14.53 -9.45
N ASP A 189 0.08 15.24 -10.54
CA ASP A 189 0.90 16.43 -10.78
C ASP A 189 0.23 17.67 -10.18
N ARG A 190 0.93 18.82 -10.28
CA ARG A 190 0.44 20.07 -9.70
C ARG A 190 -0.86 20.59 -10.34
N LYS A 191 -1.09 20.33 -11.63
CA LYS A 191 -2.33 20.77 -12.33
C LYS A 191 -3.54 20.02 -11.82
N VAL A 192 -3.42 18.69 -11.72
CA VAL A 192 -4.48 17.82 -11.22
C VAL A 192 -4.75 18.05 -9.74
N SER A 193 -3.68 18.19 -8.94
CA SER A 193 -3.80 18.45 -7.52
C SER A 193 -4.58 19.75 -7.23
N ARG A 194 -4.40 20.82 -8.01
CA ARG A 194 -5.16 22.07 -7.84
C ARG A 194 -6.67 21.88 -7.93
N ILE A 195 -7.16 21.00 -8.82
CA ILE A 195 -8.60 20.69 -8.91
C ILE A 195 -9.08 20.06 -7.60
N VAL A 196 -8.32 19.10 -7.09
CA VAL A 196 -8.63 18.37 -5.85
C VAL A 196 -8.51 19.28 -4.63
N GLU A 197 -7.44 20.08 -4.55
CA GLU A 197 -7.21 21.06 -3.47
C GLU A 197 -8.33 22.08 -3.36
N LYS A 198 -8.78 22.63 -4.51
CA LYS A 198 -9.93 23.54 -4.56
C LYS A 198 -11.15 22.87 -3.91
N LYS A 199 -11.44 21.62 -4.28
CA LYS A 199 -12.59 20.89 -3.76
C LYS A 199 -12.48 20.59 -2.27
N ILE A 200 -11.29 20.28 -1.79
CA ILE A 200 -11.01 20.07 -0.38
C ILE A 200 -11.24 21.36 0.41
N LYS A 201 -10.72 22.48 -0.09
CA LYS A 201 -10.91 23.82 0.52
C LYS A 201 -12.37 24.25 0.56
N GLU A 202 -13.15 23.95 -0.50
CA GLU A 202 -14.62 24.21 -0.53
C GLU A 202 -15.39 23.44 0.56
N LYS A 203 -14.79 22.40 1.12
CA LYS A 203 -15.33 21.63 2.27
C LYS A 203 -14.87 22.17 3.62
N GLY A 204 -14.20 23.32 3.66
CA GLY A 204 -13.69 23.93 4.89
C GLY A 204 -12.51 23.17 5.48
N ILE A 205 -11.69 22.54 4.65
CA ILE A 205 -10.47 21.84 5.07
C ILE A 205 -9.28 22.75 4.78
N HIS A 206 -8.45 22.98 5.77
CA HIS A 206 -7.24 23.78 5.65
C HIS A 206 -6.10 22.95 5.07
N ILE A 207 -5.32 23.53 4.16
CA ILE A 207 -4.18 22.89 3.50
C ILE A 207 -2.97 23.81 3.58
N TYR A 208 -1.90 23.33 4.19
CA TYR A 208 -0.58 23.93 4.20
C TYR A 208 0.34 23.08 3.32
N LEU A 209 0.75 23.65 2.18
CA LEU A 209 1.71 23.05 1.24
C LEU A 209 3.09 23.67 1.45
N GLU A 210 4.14 22.92 1.06
CA GLU A 210 5.53 23.35 1.24
C GLU A 210 5.87 23.61 2.71
N GLU A 211 5.15 22.92 3.62
CA GLU A 211 5.27 23.05 5.07
C GLU A 211 5.61 21.72 5.74
N GLU A 212 6.40 21.83 6.80
CA GLU A 212 6.85 20.69 7.61
C GLU A 212 6.51 20.91 9.07
N VAL A 213 6.10 19.85 9.75
CA VAL A 213 5.99 19.85 11.22
C VAL A 213 7.40 19.84 11.81
N VAL A 214 7.64 20.70 12.81
CA VAL A 214 8.91 20.75 13.55
C VAL A 214 8.73 20.36 15.02
N GLU A 215 7.55 20.59 15.59
CA GLU A 215 7.26 20.29 16.99
C GLU A 215 5.77 19.99 17.20
N PHE A 216 5.49 19.07 18.09
CA PHE A 216 4.18 18.87 18.71
C PHE A 216 4.21 19.45 20.13
N LYS A 217 3.36 20.40 20.42
CA LYS A 217 3.21 20.98 21.76
C LYS A 217 2.06 20.34 22.50
N GLY A 218 2.14 20.32 23.81
CA GLY A 218 1.08 19.76 24.64
C GLY A 218 1.16 20.18 26.10
N GLU A 219 0.04 20.02 26.77
CA GLU A 219 -0.11 20.23 28.19
C GLU A 219 -0.51 18.93 28.88
N ASN A 220 0.03 18.65 30.04
CA ASN A 220 -0.26 17.44 30.82
C ASN A 220 -0.09 16.13 29.96
N LYS A 221 0.95 16.10 29.12
CA LYS A 221 1.25 15.01 28.17
C LYS A 221 0.21 14.83 27.04
N LYS A 222 -0.77 15.71 26.88
CA LYS A 222 -1.76 15.69 25.80
C LYS A 222 -1.41 16.71 24.74
N LEU A 223 -1.59 16.35 23.47
CA LEU A 223 -1.41 17.25 22.33
C LEU A 223 -2.36 18.44 22.42
N SER A 224 -1.85 19.64 22.16
CA SER A 224 -2.64 20.88 22.09
C SER A 224 -2.43 21.63 20.77
N SER A 225 -1.23 21.52 20.17
CA SER A 225 -0.92 22.20 18.91
C SER A 225 0.24 21.55 18.16
N VAL A 226 0.36 21.91 16.88
CA VAL A 226 1.45 21.53 15.98
C VAL A 226 2.14 22.80 15.50
N VAL A 227 3.47 22.85 15.57
CA VAL A 227 4.29 23.96 15.07
C VAL A 227 4.89 23.61 13.72
N LEU A 228 4.73 24.49 12.75
CA LEU A 228 5.26 24.37 11.40
C LEU A 228 6.65 25.02 11.30
N LYS A 229 7.38 24.67 10.26
CA LYS A 229 8.71 25.23 9.96
C LYS A 229 8.68 26.76 9.75
N SER A 230 7.58 27.29 9.22
CA SER A 230 7.33 28.73 9.12
C SER A 230 7.16 29.44 10.47
N GLY A 231 7.05 28.71 11.55
CA GLY A 231 6.71 29.22 12.88
C GLY A 231 5.20 29.31 13.15
N HIS A 232 4.36 28.99 12.16
CA HIS A 232 2.91 28.95 12.38
C HIS A 232 2.52 27.84 13.35
N GLU A 233 1.65 28.15 14.30
CA GLU A 233 1.15 27.18 15.28
C GLU A 233 -0.33 26.88 15.03
N ILE A 234 -0.67 25.60 14.95
CA ILE A 234 -2.01 25.10 14.63
C ILE A 234 -2.54 24.34 15.84
N SER A 235 -3.60 24.84 16.46
CA SER A 235 -4.28 24.14 17.56
C SER A 235 -4.95 22.87 17.04
N THR A 236 -4.80 21.75 17.77
CA THR A 236 -5.38 20.47 17.40
C THR A 236 -5.50 19.54 18.59
N ASP A 237 -6.49 18.66 18.56
CA ASP A 237 -6.72 17.65 19.60
C ASP A 237 -6.11 16.30 19.22
N ILE A 238 -5.96 16.06 17.90
CA ILE A 238 -5.41 14.83 17.33
C ILE A 238 -4.46 15.17 16.18
N ALA A 239 -3.34 14.45 16.10
CA ALA A 239 -2.48 14.45 14.92
C ALA A 239 -2.38 13.02 14.35
N VAL A 240 -2.57 12.89 13.02
CA VAL A 240 -2.44 11.61 12.31
C VAL A 240 -1.29 11.69 11.32
N ILE A 241 -0.24 10.91 11.56
CA ILE A 241 0.98 10.90 10.75
C ILE A 241 0.80 9.93 9.58
N THR A 242 0.91 10.43 8.35
CA THR A 242 0.71 9.67 7.09
C THR A 242 1.80 9.95 6.06
N ILE A 243 3.05 10.13 6.49
CA ILE A 243 4.19 10.53 5.64
C ILE A 243 4.88 9.37 4.91
N GLY A 244 4.32 8.18 4.98
CA GLY A 244 4.84 6.99 4.30
C GLY A 244 5.16 5.83 5.23
N MET A 245 5.81 4.82 4.68
CA MET A 245 6.19 3.60 5.40
C MET A 245 7.61 3.17 5.04
N LYS A 246 8.26 2.45 5.96
CA LYS A 246 9.53 1.77 5.71
C LYS A 246 9.34 0.25 5.80
N PRO A 247 10.00 -0.56 4.95
CA PRO A 247 9.99 -2.00 5.06
C PRO A 247 10.53 -2.50 6.41
N ASN A 248 9.92 -3.54 6.95
CA ASN A 248 10.37 -4.20 8.18
C ASN A 248 11.43 -5.22 7.85
N ILE A 249 12.69 -4.85 7.96
CA ILE A 249 13.87 -5.65 7.57
C ILE A 249 14.93 -5.73 8.67
N ASP A 250 14.75 -5.03 9.80
CA ASP A 250 15.77 -4.88 10.84
C ASP A 250 16.19 -6.24 11.46
N PHE A 251 15.28 -7.23 11.51
CA PHE A 251 15.53 -8.59 12.01
C PHE A 251 16.37 -9.47 11.07
N LEU A 252 16.74 -8.95 9.89
CA LEU A 252 17.58 -9.62 8.89
C LEU A 252 19.05 -9.19 8.94
N VAL A 253 19.41 -8.36 9.90
CA VAL A 253 20.84 -7.97 10.10
C VAL A 253 21.63 -9.26 10.36
N ASP A 254 22.78 -9.38 9.71
CA ASP A 254 23.69 -10.53 9.72
C ASP A 254 23.10 -11.85 9.20
N SER A 255 21.93 -11.86 8.56
CA SER A 255 21.34 -13.05 7.97
C SER A 255 21.92 -13.44 6.61
N GLY A 256 22.70 -12.57 5.97
CA GLY A 256 23.18 -12.75 4.60
C GLY A 256 22.10 -12.58 3.50
N VAL A 257 20.87 -12.26 3.86
CA VAL A 257 19.81 -11.89 2.90
C VAL A 257 20.17 -10.55 2.26
N LYS A 258 20.14 -10.48 0.93
CA LYS A 258 20.47 -9.25 0.19
C LYS A 258 19.35 -8.22 0.32
N ILE A 259 19.71 -7.07 0.89
CA ILE A 259 18.79 -5.96 1.22
C ILE A 259 19.34 -4.65 0.64
N GLU A 260 18.44 -3.78 0.18
CA GLU A 260 18.70 -2.36 -0.12
C GLU A 260 17.57 -1.52 0.50
N LYS A 261 16.56 -1.12 -0.28
CA LYS A 261 15.33 -0.49 0.23
C LYS A 261 14.33 -1.50 0.76
N GLY A 262 14.44 -2.75 0.32
CA GLY A 262 13.70 -3.92 0.70
C GLY A 262 14.53 -5.16 0.41
N ILE A 263 13.92 -6.34 0.51
CA ILE A 263 14.57 -7.63 0.26
C ILE A 263 14.58 -7.88 -1.25
N PHE A 264 15.78 -8.04 -1.85
CA PHE A 264 15.88 -8.41 -3.26
C PHE A 264 15.32 -9.80 -3.50
N VAL A 265 14.46 -9.92 -4.51
CA VAL A 265 13.93 -11.20 -4.98
C VAL A 265 14.01 -11.31 -6.50
N ASP A 266 14.13 -12.54 -6.97
CA ASP A 266 14.01 -12.88 -8.39
C ASP A 266 12.54 -12.92 -8.84
N SER A 267 12.29 -13.25 -10.11
CA SER A 267 10.93 -13.38 -10.65
C SER A 267 10.12 -14.51 -10.00
N HIS A 268 10.73 -15.43 -9.27
CA HIS A 268 10.07 -16.50 -8.53
C HIS A 268 9.84 -16.15 -7.05
N MET A 269 10.08 -14.90 -6.65
CA MET A 269 10.04 -14.41 -5.26
C MET A 269 11.13 -15.02 -4.36
N ARG A 270 12.20 -15.60 -4.90
CA ARG A 270 13.32 -16.17 -4.14
C ARG A 270 14.30 -15.06 -3.78
N THR A 271 14.83 -15.11 -2.57
CA THR A 271 15.98 -14.30 -2.18
C THR A 271 17.27 -14.91 -2.70
N ASN A 272 18.41 -14.31 -2.36
CA ASN A 272 19.74 -14.89 -2.65
C ASN A 272 20.07 -16.14 -1.81
N ILE A 273 19.26 -16.45 -0.78
CA ILE A 273 19.43 -17.63 0.06
C ILE A 273 18.43 -18.69 -0.35
N PRO A 274 18.86 -19.91 -0.67
CA PRO A 274 17.94 -21.01 -1.01
C PRO A 274 16.87 -21.18 0.06
N ASN A 275 15.66 -21.58 -0.35
CA ASN A 275 14.50 -21.81 0.51
C ASN A 275 13.98 -20.61 1.32
N ILE A 276 14.52 -19.40 1.11
CA ILE A 276 13.99 -18.14 1.67
C ILE A 276 13.41 -17.30 0.55
N TYR A 277 12.15 -16.94 0.73
CA TYR A 277 11.34 -16.12 -0.18
C TYR A 277 10.96 -14.82 0.48
N ALA A 278 10.64 -13.79 -0.31
CA ALA A 278 10.01 -12.58 0.22
C ALA A 278 8.86 -12.10 -0.68
N ALA A 279 7.83 -11.51 -0.07
CA ALA A 279 6.65 -11.04 -0.79
C ALA A 279 5.97 -9.85 -0.07
N GLY A 280 5.27 -9.02 -0.84
CA GLY A 280 4.54 -7.85 -0.37
C GLY A 280 5.42 -6.60 -0.26
N ASP A 281 5.07 -5.72 0.67
CA ASP A 281 5.67 -4.38 0.76
C ASP A 281 7.16 -4.41 1.12
N VAL A 282 7.67 -5.54 1.60
CA VAL A 282 9.09 -5.75 1.93
C VAL A 282 9.92 -6.21 0.74
N ALA A 283 9.29 -6.78 -0.31
CA ALA A 283 10.00 -7.36 -1.44
C ALA A 283 10.36 -6.31 -2.50
N GLN A 284 11.64 -6.22 -2.84
CA GLN A 284 12.18 -5.38 -3.90
C GLN A 284 12.47 -6.26 -5.12
N ILE A 285 11.69 -6.05 -6.19
CA ILE A 285 11.72 -6.86 -7.40
C ILE A 285 11.93 -5.99 -8.62
N TYR A 286 12.64 -6.53 -9.63
CA TYR A 286 12.76 -5.88 -10.92
C TYR A 286 11.39 -5.70 -11.58
N ASP A 287 11.10 -4.47 -11.97
CA ASP A 287 9.86 -4.10 -12.63
C ASP A 287 10.13 -3.65 -14.07
N PRO A 288 9.53 -4.34 -15.08
CA PRO A 288 9.76 -4.02 -16.49
C PRO A 288 9.25 -2.63 -16.90
N LEU A 289 8.21 -2.11 -16.24
CA LEU A 289 7.64 -0.79 -16.54
C LEU A 289 8.60 0.33 -16.13
N TYR A 290 9.27 0.15 -14.98
CA TYR A 290 10.23 1.12 -14.44
C TYR A 290 11.67 0.83 -14.84
N ASN A 291 11.95 -0.35 -15.38
CA ASN A 291 13.28 -0.85 -15.77
C ASN A 291 14.30 -0.79 -14.62
N MET A 292 13.87 -1.12 -13.40
CA MET A 292 14.71 -1.14 -12.19
C MET A 292 14.03 -1.93 -11.07
N PRO A 293 14.78 -2.41 -10.06
CA PRO A 293 14.18 -3.00 -8.87
C PRO A 293 13.43 -1.94 -8.05
N ILE A 294 12.17 -2.23 -7.71
CA ILE A 294 11.32 -1.32 -6.92
C ILE A 294 10.50 -2.05 -5.88
N LEU A 295 9.98 -1.30 -4.93
CA LEU A 295 8.94 -1.74 -3.99
C LEU A 295 7.58 -1.37 -4.57
N HIS A 296 6.63 -2.30 -4.50
CA HIS A 296 5.24 -2.08 -4.93
C HIS A 296 4.27 -2.28 -3.76
N PRO A 297 4.16 -1.34 -2.81
CA PRO A 297 3.36 -1.49 -1.61
C PRO A 297 1.87 -1.30 -1.91
N THR A 298 1.26 -2.28 -2.59
CA THR A 298 -0.17 -2.30 -2.87
C THR A 298 -0.80 -3.63 -2.48
N TRP A 299 -2.03 -3.60 -1.98
CA TRP A 299 -2.79 -4.78 -1.57
C TRP A 299 -2.84 -5.88 -2.63
N GLY A 300 -3.17 -5.52 -3.88
CA GLY A 300 -3.29 -6.47 -4.98
C GLY A 300 -1.95 -7.12 -5.32
N ASN A 301 -0.89 -6.34 -5.32
CA ASN A 301 0.46 -6.83 -5.59
C ASN A 301 0.97 -7.75 -4.49
N ALA A 302 0.79 -7.37 -3.23
CA ALA A 302 1.18 -8.20 -2.09
C ALA A 302 0.52 -9.59 -2.16
N LYS A 303 -0.77 -9.67 -2.47
CA LYS A 303 -1.48 -10.94 -2.68
C LYS A 303 -0.91 -11.74 -3.86
N LYS A 304 -0.65 -11.08 -5.00
CA LYS A 304 -0.07 -11.73 -6.18
C LYS A 304 1.30 -12.32 -5.88
N GLN A 305 2.18 -11.56 -5.23
CA GLN A 305 3.51 -12.01 -4.84
C GLN A 305 3.45 -13.16 -3.82
N GLY A 306 2.59 -13.05 -2.79
CA GLY A 306 2.39 -14.13 -1.82
C GLY A 306 1.93 -15.43 -2.46
N LYS A 307 1.01 -15.36 -3.44
CA LYS A 307 0.55 -16.51 -4.21
C LYS A 307 1.67 -17.16 -5.03
N ILE A 308 2.51 -16.36 -5.67
CA ILE A 308 3.64 -16.85 -6.46
C ILE A 308 4.71 -17.48 -5.57
N ALA A 309 5.05 -16.83 -4.45
CA ALA A 309 5.97 -17.38 -3.46
C ALA A 309 5.51 -18.75 -2.96
N ALA A 310 4.23 -18.86 -2.56
CA ALA A 310 3.63 -20.10 -2.09
C ALA A 310 3.74 -21.25 -3.11
N LYS A 311 3.38 -21.00 -4.36
CA LYS A 311 3.49 -21.98 -5.44
C LYS A 311 4.93 -22.45 -5.63
N ASN A 312 5.90 -21.54 -5.58
CA ASN A 312 7.30 -21.87 -5.76
C ASN A 312 7.88 -22.60 -4.52
N MET A 313 7.43 -22.27 -3.32
CA MET A 313 7.75 -23.00 -2.09
C MET A 313 7.22 -24.44 -2.11
N THR A 314 6.12 -24.68 -2.82
CA THR A 314 5.51 -26.04 -2.98
C THR A 314 5.95 -26.76 -4.25
N GLY A 315 7.05 -26.33 -4.88
CA GLY A 315 7.68 -27.04 -6.00
C GLY A 315 7.25 -26.60 -7.39
N SER A 316 6.38 -25.59 -7.53
CA SER A 316 6.06 -25.02 -8.85
C SER A 316 7.21 -24.13 -9.36
N ASN A 317 7.13 -23.73 -10.63
CA ASN A 317 8.07 -22.81 -11.27
C ASN A 317 7.31 -21.64 -11.93
N VAL A 318 6.67 -20.78 -11.08
CA VAL A 318 5.83 -19.68 -11.53
C VAL A 318 6.57 -18.36 -11.44
N GLN A 319 6.58 -17.61 -12.53
CA GLN A 319 7.24 -16.31 -12.58
C GLN A 319 6.27 -15.16 -12.28
N TYR A 320 6.78 -14.16 -11.60
CA TYR A 320 6.12 -12.86 -11.42
C TYR A 320 6.38 -11.98 -12.65
N GLY A 321 5.37 -11.84 -13.50
CA GLY A 321 5.44 -11.01 -14.70
C GLY A 321 5.27 -9.49 -14.45
N GLY A 322 5.59 -9.00 -13.26
CA GLY A 322 5.39 -7.59 -12.92
C GLY A 322 3.96 -7.26 -12.48
N THR A 323 3.73 -6.00 -12.15
CA THR A 323 2.39 -5.45 -11.90
C THR A 323 2.31 -4.03 -12.44
N ILE A 324 1.17 -3.70 -13.00
CA ILE A 324 0.86 -2.30 -13.32
C ILE A 324 0.27 -1.67 -12.06
N PRO A 325 0.94 -0.65 -11.45
CA PRO A 325 0.41 0.03 -10.27
C PRO A 325 -0.94 0.66 -10.59
N ILE A 326 -1.92 0.43 -9.72
CA ILE A 326 -3.22 1.08 -9.81
C ILE A 326 -3.53 1.70 -8.47
N GLN A 327 -3.75 2.99 -8.46
CA GLN A 327 -4.23 3.72 -7.32
C GLN A 327 -5.53 4.43 -7.67
N SER A 328 -6.47 4.45 -6.76
CA SER A 328 -7.71 5.20 -6.95
C SER A 328 -8.19 5.77 -5.64
N ILE A 329 -8.68 6.99 -5.73
CA ILE A 329 -9.28 7.70 -4.61
C ILE A 329 -10.65 8.23 -5.01
N LYS A 330 -11.51 8.36 -4.00
CA LYS A 330 -12.82 9.01 -4.13
C LYS A 330 -12.92 10.07 -3.05
N ILE A 331 -12.95 11.35 -3.48
CA ILE A 331 -12.96 12.51 -2.60
C ILE A 331 -14.11 13.43 -2.99
N PHE A 332 -15.06 13.67 -2.09
CA PHE A 332 -16.12 14.66 -2.23
C PHE A 332 -16.81 14.70 -3.61
N GLY A 333 -17.14 13.52 -4.14
CA GLY A 333 -17.81 13.38 -5.45
C GLY A 333 -16.88 13.23 -6.64
N PHE A 334 -15.57 13.43 -6.45
CA PHE A 334 -14.55 13.16 -7.46
C PHE A 334 -14.02 11.73 -7.34
N GLU A 335 -13.68 11.17 -8.47
CA GLU A 335 -12.89 9.96 -8.55
C GLU A 335 -11.61 10.25 -9.32
N ALA A 336 -10.48 9.76 -8.82
CA ALA A 336 -9.22 9.78 -9.53
C ALA A 336 -8.70 8.35 -9.66
N ILE A 337 -8.16 8.03 -10.83
CA ILE A 337 -7.54 6.77 -11.17
C ILE A 337 -6.15 7.06 -11.73
N ALA A 338 -5.13 6.53 -11.08
CA ALA A 338 -3.75 6.56 -11.53
C ALA A 338 -3.33 5.12 -11.86
N VAL A 339 -2.87 4.89 -13.09
CA VAL A 339 -2.46 3.56 -13.60
C VAL A 339 -1.08 3.68 -14.23
N GLY A 340 -0.15 2.81 -13.86
CA GLY A 340 1.21 2.82 -14.39
C GLY A 340 2.01 4.05 -13.95
N ILE A 341 2.76 4.63 -14.86
CA ILE A 341 3.59 5.83 -14.66
C ILE A 341 2.72 7.07 -14.83
N THR A 342 2.58 7.88 -13.79
CA THR A 342 1.72 9.07 -13.80
C THR A 342 2.47 10.40 -13.96
N HIS A 343 3.81 10.34 -13.89
CA HIS A 343 4.68 11.50 -14.06
C HIS A 343 5.58 11.30 -15.26
N SER A 344 5.61 12.28 -16.14
CA SER A 344 6.49 12.27 -17.30
C SER A 344 7.97 12.26 -16.86
N LYS A 345 8.79 11.44 -17.52
CA LYS A 345 10.23 11.39 -17.36
C LYS A 345 10.88 11.97 -18.63
N LYS A 346 12.19 12.25 -18.55
CA LYS A 346 12.96 12.59 -19.75
C LYS A 346 12.77 11.48 -20.79
N ASN A 347 12.43 11.82 -22.04
CA ASN A 347 12.10 10.91 -23.15
C ASN A 347 10.74 10.18 -23.01
N TYR A 348 9.77 10.78 -22.31
CA TYR A 348 8.38 10.32 -22.30
C TYR A 348 7.49 11.44 -22.83
N ASP A 349 6.56 11.12 -23.70
CA ASP A 349 5.54 12.05 -24.18
C ASP A 349 4.38 12.11 -23.19
N GLU A 350 3.85 13.30 -23.00
CA GLU A 350 2.65 13.52 -22.20
C GLU A 350 1.54 14.09 -23.08
N ILE A 351 0.42 13.39 -23.13
CA ILE A 351 -0.81 13.87 -23.73
C ILE A 351 -1.76 14.19 -22.58
N SER A 352 -2.15 15.46 -22.44
CA SER A 352 -3.02 15.85 -21.32
C SER A 352 -4.11 16.81 -21.75
N TRP A 353 -5.30 16.59 -21.23
CA TRP A 353 -6.44 17.49 -21.31
C TRP A 353 -6.95 17.80 -19.90
N VAL A 354 -6.97 19.07 -19.55
CA VAL A 354 -7.36 19.54 -18.21
C VAL A 354 -8.37 20.67 -18.35
N SER A 355 -9.54 20.50 -17.76
CA SER A 355 -10.56 21.54 -17.63
C SER A 355 -10.84 21.81 -16.16
N PHE A 356 -10.47 23.01 -15.70
CA PHE A 356 -10.78 23.46 -14.33
C PHE A 356 -12.28 23.73 -14.16
N GLU A 357 -12.97 24.16 -15.22
CA GLU A 357 -14.40 24.42 -15.22
C GLU A 357 -15.21 23.14 -15.10
N LYS A 358 -14.91 22.14 -15.94
CA LYS A 358 -15.55 20.81 -15.90
C LYS A 358 -15.02 19.92 -14.78
N GLU A 359 -13.98 20.39 -14.09
CA GLU A 359 -13.30 19.64 -13.02
C GLU A 359 -12.90 18.23 -13.49
N LEU A 360 -12.34 18.16 -14.68
CA LEU A 360 -11.96 16.92 -15.36
C LEU A 360 -10.50 17.00 -15.82
N CYS A 361 -9.77 15.92 -15.61
CA CYS A 361 -8.43 15.76 -16.15
C CYS A 361 -8.26 14.37 -16.76
N ARG A 362 -7.60 14.32 -17.89
CA ARG A 362 -7.09 13.09 -18.51
C ARG A 362 -5.65 13.33 -18.91
N LYS A 363 -4.82 12.41 -18.55
CA LYS A 363 -3.39 12.45 -18.82
C LYS A 363 -2.93 11.06 -19.18
N PHE A 364 -2.18 10.96 -20.27
CA PHE A 364 -1.58 9.73 -20.75
C PHE A 364 -0.09 9.95 -20.91
N ILE A 365 0.68 9.00 -20.43
CA ILE A 365 2.14 8.99 -20.54
C ILE A 365 2.51 7.92 -21.55
N LEU A 366 3.26 8.32 -22.56
CA LEU A 366 3.73 7.43 -23.63
C LEU A 366 5.25 7.32 -23.59
N LYS A 367 5.76 6.19 -23.96
CA LYS A 367 7.15 5.95 -24.29
C LYS A 367 7.22 5.27 -25.64
N ASP A 368 7.87 5.92 -26.61
CA ASP A 368 7.98 5.43 -27.99
C ASP A 368 6.59 5.06 -28.57
N ASP A 369 5.59 5.92 -28.34
CA ASP A 369 4.17 5.75 -28.70
C ASP A 369 3.41 4.66 -27.96
N TYR A 370 4.04 3.93 -27.05
CA TYR A 370 3.38 2.92 -26.22
C TYR A 370 2.84 3.53 -24.92
N LEU A 371 1.61 3.16 -24.57
CA LEU A 371 1.02 3.60 -23.31
C LEU A 371 1.77 2.99 -22.13
N VAL A 372 2.33 3.83 -21.25
CA VAL A 372 3.02 3.42 -20.01
C VAL A 372 2.34 3.93 -18.74
N GLY A 373 1.38 4.84 -18.88
CA GLY A 373 0.64 5.33 -17.74
C GLY A 373 -0.53 6.23 -18.10
N ALA A 374 -1.47 6.34 -17.16
CA ALA A 374 -2.63 7.20 -17.29
C ALA A 374 -3.06 7.75 -15.92
N LEU A 375 -3.55 8.99 -15.92
CA LEU A 375 -4.20 9.63 -14.78
C LEU A 375 -5.51 10.25 -15.25
N ILE A 376 -6.61 9.81 -14.65
CA ILE A 376 -7.95 10.29 -14.98
C ILE A 376 -8.62 10.79 -13.71
N LEU A 377 -9.13 12.01 -13.71
CA LEU A 377 -9.87 12.67 -12.65
C LEU A 377 -11.19 13.18 -13.17
N GLY A 378 -12.29 12.97 -12.44
CA GLY A 378 -13.61 13.54 -12.78
C GLY A 378 -14.72 13.10 -11.83
N LYS A 379 -15.95 13.63 -12.06
CA LYS A 379 -17.12 13.36 -11.20
C LYS A 379 -17.79 12.01 -11.45
N LYS A 380 -17.80 11.53 -12.69
CA LYS A 380 -18.50 10.30 -13.10
C LYS A 380 -17.58 9.43 -13.93
N ILE A 381 -16.56 8.85 -13.30
CA ILE A 381 -15.64 7.95 -13.95
C ILE A 381 -16.12 6.52 -13.72
N ASN A 382 -16.33 5.77 -14.81
CA ASN A 382 -16.58 4.33 -14.71
C ASN A 382 -15.26 3.59 -14.43
N LYS A 383 -14.83 3.63 -13.16
CA LYS A 383 -13.55 3.06 -12.75
C LYS A 383 -13.47 1.54 -12.85
N GLU A 384 -14.62 0.86 -12.78
CA GLU A 384 -14.66 -0.61 -12.86
C GLU A 384 -14.33 -1.08 -14.28
N MET A 385 -14.68 -0.28 -15.27
CA MET A 385 -14.31 -0.52 -16.67
C MET A 385 -12.91 0.03 -17.00
N LEU A 386 -12.62 1.26 -16.62
CA LEU A 386 -11.36 1.93 -16.98
C LEU A 386 -10.11 1.29 -16.39
N LYS A 387 -10.15 0.78 -15.16
CA LYS A 387 -8.99 0.17 -14.53
C LYS A 387 -8.49 -1.07 -15.28
N PRO A 388 -9.36 -2.05 -15.60
CA PRO A 388 -8.95 -3.20 -16.38
C PRO A 388 -8.45 -2.81 -17.77
N THR A 389 -9.16 -1.93 -18.48
CA THR A 389 -8.82 -1.49 -19.84
C THR A 389 -7.45 -0.83 -19.89
N LEU A 390 -7.19 0.18 -19.05
CA LEU A 390 -5.89 0.86 -18.98
C LEU A 390 -4.77 -0.06 -18.53
N LYS A 391 -5.06 -0.94 -17.56
CA LYS A 391 -4.08 -1.92 -17.10
C LYS A 391 -3.68 -2.88 -18.22
N MET A 392 -4.65 -3.39 -18.98
CA MET A 392 -4.41 -4.27 -20.11
C MET A 392 -3.62 -3.54 -21.20
N ALA A 393 -4.03 -2.33 -21.57
CA ALA A 393 -3.34 -1.54 -22.59
C ALA A 393 -1.85 -1.29 -22.25
N ILE A 394 -1.53 -1.00 -20.98
CA ILE A 394 -0.14 -0.83 -20.53
C ILE A 394 0.60 -2.18 -20.51
N PHE A 395 -0.06 -3.25 -20.07
CA PHE A 395 0.55 -4.59 -20.00
C PHE A 395 0.88 -5.15 -21.38
N GLU A 396 -0.04 -4.99 -22.33
CA GLU A 396 0.10 -5.44 -23.74
C GLU A 396 0.94 -4.46 -24.58
N LYS A 397 1.46 -3.38 -23.97
CA LYS A 397 2.22 -2.35 -24.68
C LYS A 397 1.47 -1.83 -25.90
N THR A 398 0.23 -1.35 -25.70
CA THR A 398 -0.60 -0.83 -26.79
C THR A 398 0.06 0.42 -27.40
N ASN A 399 0.30 0.37 -28.71
CA ASN A 399 0.76 1.51 -29.49
C ASN A 399 -0.43 2.41 -29.82
N VAL A 400 -0.33 3.70 -29.49
CA VAL A 400 -1.43 4.67 -29.69
C VAL A 400 -1.10 5.73 -30.74
N ASN A 401 -0.08 5.52 -31.57
CA ASN A 401 0.36 6.53 -32.54
C ASN A 401 -0.79 7.01 -33.43
N HIS A 402 -1.60 6.11 -33.96
CA HIS A 402 -2.73 6.43 -34.83
C HIS A 402 -3.96 6.98 -34.12
N SER A 403 -4.05 6.81 -32.79
CA SER A 403 -5.20 7.22 -31.96
C SER A 403 -4.89 8.34 -30.96
N LYS A 404 -3.69 8.93 -31.01
CA LYS A 404 -3.29 10.02 -30.11
C LYS A 404 -4.30 11.16 -30.05
N HIS A 405 -4.86 11.57 -31.18
CA HIS A 405 -5.85 12.64 -31.28
C HIS A 405 -7.14 12.30 -30.54
N LEU A 406 -7.55 11.04 -30.51
CA LEU A 406 -8.75 10.58 -29.82
C LEU A 406 -8.60 10.66 -28.28
N LEU A 407 -7.37 10.62 -27.75
CA LEU A 407 -7.10 10.76 -26.33
C LEU A 407 -7.43 12.16 -25.79
N LEU A 408 -7.54 13.17 -26.68
CA LEU A 408 -7.89 14.55 -26.33
C LEU A 408 -9.38 14.85 -26.52
N GLU A 409 -10.15 13.94 -27.09
CA GLU A 409 -11.60 14.14 -27.29
C GLU A 409 -12.35 14.22 -25.95
N GLU A 410 -13.40 15.02 -25.89
CA GLU A 410 -14.21 15.17 -24.68
C GLU A 410 -14.89 13.85 -24.28
N ASN A 411 -15.39 13.11 -25.27
CA ASN A 411 -16.07 11.82 -25.10
C ASN A 411 -15.17 10.69 -25.63
N ILE A 412 -14.22 10.27 -24.81
CA ILE A 412 -13.30 9.19 -25.17
C ILE A 412 -14.01 7.83 -25.08
N ASP A 413 -13.95 7.09 -26.15
CA ASP A 413 -14.23 5.65 -26.15
C ASP A 413 -12.92 4.88 -25.91
N PHE A 414 -12.67 4.57 -24.64
CA PHE A 414 -11.45 3.87 -24.22
C PHE A 414 -11.33 2.47 -24.82
N ASP A 415 -12.46 1.78 -25.02
CA ASP A 415 -12.46 0.43 -25.58
C ASP A 415 -12.07 0.47 -27.04
N LYS A 416 -12.59 1.44 -27.80
CA LYS A 416 -12.20 1.65 -29.20
C LYS A 416 -10.70 1.94 -29.36
N ILE A 417 -10.13 2.73 -28.46
CA ILE A 417 -8.71 3.11 -28.52
C ILE A 417 -7.79 1.98 -28.08
N PHE A 418 -8.14 1.29 -26.99
CA PHE A 418 -7.21 0.38 -26.33
C PHE A 418 -7.50 -1.09 -26.58
N LEU A 419 -8.75 -1.49 -26.85
CA LEU A 419 -9.09 -2.89 -27.07
C LEU A 419 -9.06 -3.29 -28.55
N ASN A 420 -9.46 -2.39 -29.46
CA ASN A 420 -9.40 -2.70 -30.90
C ASN A 420 -7.98 -2.79 -31.45
N ASN A 421 -6.99 -2.20 -30.77
CA ASN A 421 -5.57 -2.31 -31.14
C ASN A 421 -4.88 -3.59 -30.61
N ILE A 422 -5.60 -4.42 -29.85
CA ILE A 422 -5.10 -5.72 -29.34
C ILE A 422 -5.44 -6.88 -30.33
N ILE A 423 -6.34 -6.64 -31.28
CA ILE A 423 -6.89 -7.67 -32.19
C ILE A 423 -6.23 -7.64 -33.59
N VAL A 424 -5.13 -6.91 -33.77
CA VAL A 424 -4.38 -6.90 -35.05
C VAL A 424 -3.02 -7.53 -34.90
#